data_321bce6ce3a3f258fb05ca6824dda63a
#
_entry.id   321bce6ce3a3f258fb05ca6824dda63a
#
_cell.length_a   1.000
_cell.length_b   1.000
_cell.length_c   1.000
_cell.angle_alpha   90.00
_cell.angle_beta   90.00
_cell.angle_gamma   90.00
#
_symmetry.space_group_name_H-M   'P 1'
#
loop_
_entity.id
_entity.type
_entity.pdbx_description
1 polymer ?
#
loop_
_entity_poly.entity_id
_entity_poly.type
_entity_poly.pdbx_seq_one_letter_code
_entity_poly.pdbx_strand_id
1 'polypeptide(L)'
;GKVVNTSPFSDEVYGYNSITPLTIYLDRDNKIFEVEICENRESRGYLNKVVNSGYLDLWDGLTPKEAANHNVDAVSGCTFTSVAIEQSLQIRMQELSKQESVFNLDWKLLARQICIFVVTILATICFFTKKSKTLRIITLLLSMAVLGFWTNSLLSLALFYNWITNGISLAIQLPLLIIAALAILLPLFTKKSFYCQYLCPFGAAQEFVGGIRLNAKGKKSSALSPQLSVLSSQSMKSIIFNFFAVLRKVILLTLLIIVALGVGLDLSVVEPFPIFNYQSIGFGVAIFAGVILVASVFIKRPWCNYLCPTGTLLESIRNLRN
;
A
#
# COMPACT_ATOMS: atom_id res chain seq x y z
N GLY A 1 -29.80 -15.02 -16.05
CA GLY A 1 -30.16 -14.01 -15.07
C GLY A 1 -29.86 -14.49 -13.66
N LYS A 2 -29.75 -13.58 -12.75
CA LYS A 2 -29.48 -13.81 -11.31
C LYS A 2 -30.65 -13.23 -10.52
N VAL A 3 -31.11 -13.93 -9.50
CA VAL A 3 -32.18 -13.46 -8.61
C VAL A 3 -31.57 -13.19 -7.24
N VAL A 4 -31.87 -12.04 -6.66
CA VAL A 4 -31.38 -11.62 -5.35
C VAL A 4 -32.48 -11.04 -4.49
N ASN A 5 -32.48 -11.37 -3.21
CA ASN A 5 -33.44 -10.85 -2.25
C ASN A 5 -32.80 -9.78 -1.37
N THR A 6 -33.59 -8.81 -0.92
CA THR A 6 -33.14 -7.77 0.00
C THR A 6 -33.02 -8.29 1.43
N SER A 7 -33.87 -9.25 1.85
CA SER A 7 -33.74 -9.96 3.13
C SER A 7 -32.59 -10.99 3.07
N PRO A 8 -31.77 -11.15 4.13
CA PRO A 8 -31.84 -10.49 5.45
C PRO A 8 -31.11 -9.14 5.56
N PHE A 9 -30.57 -8.59 4.49
CA PHE A 9 -29.67 -7.42 4.51
C PHE A 9 -30.37 -6.11 4.90
N SER A 10 -31.67 -6.00 4.63
CA SER A 10 -32.46 -4.79 4.87
C SER A 10 -33.65 -5.02 5.84
N ASP A 11 -33.59 -6.05 6.67
CA ASP A 11 -34.67 -6.38 7.61
C ASP A 11 -34.80 -5.34 8.75
N GLU A 12 -33.85 -4.43 8.88
CA GLU A 12 -33.91 -3.29 9.81
C GLU A 12 -34.68 -2.08 9.24
N VAL A 13 -35.02 -2.11 7.95
CA VAL A 13 -35.73 -1.01 7.27
C VAL A 13 -37.22 -1.26 7.32
N TYR A 14 -37.92 -0.42 8.08
CA TYR A 14 -39.37 -0.53 8.26
C TYR A 14 -40.11 0.52 7.40
N GLY A 15 -41.14 0.05 6.71
CA GLY A 15 -42.14 0.91 6.07
C GLY A 15 -43.09 1.52 7.10
N TYR A 16 -44.34 1.70 6.71
CA TYR A 16 -45.36 2.25 7.61
C TYR A 16 -45.76 1.25 8.73
N ASN A 17 -45.88 -0.06 8.40
CA ASN A 17 -46.33 -1.08 9.33
C ASN A 17 -45.33 -2.25 9.48
N SER A 18 -44.57 -2.56 8.46
CA SER A 18 -43.67 -3.73 8.42
C SER A 18 -42.50 -3.50 7.47
N ILE A 19 -41.55 -4.44 7.47
CA ILE A 19 -40.54 -4.57 6.44
C ILE A 19 -41.18 -4.91 5.10
N THR A 20 -40.58 -4.43 4.00
CA THR A 20 -40.98 -4.72 2.62
C THR A 20 -39.87 -5.43 1.87
N PRO A 21 -39.70 -6.77 2.08
CA PRO A 21 -38.67 -7.51 1.37
C PRO A 21 -38.95 -7.53 -0.13
N LEU A 22 -37.89 -7.40 -0.92
CA LEU A 22 -37.93 -7.35 -2.38
C LEU A 22 -37.18 -8.53 -2.99
N THR A 23 -37.68 -9.02 -4.12
CA THR A 23 -36.94 -9.88 -5.04
C THR A 23 -36.53 -9.05 -6.26
N ILE A 24 -35.26 -9.05 -6.58
CA ILE A 24 -34.67 -8.27 -7.67
C ILE A 24 -34.13 -9.25 -8.70
N TYR A 25 -34.61 -9.15 -9.93
CA TYR A 25 -34.18 -9.95 -11.05
C TYR A 25 -33.14 -9.20 -11.85
N LEU A 26 -31.97 -9.81 -12.05
CA LEU A 26 -30.88 -9.26 -12.84
C LEU A 26 -30.74 -10.04 -14.15
N ASP A 27 -30.52 -9.34 -15.24
CA ASP A 27 -30.28 -9.94 -16.56
C ASP A 27 -28.86 -10.55 -16.68
N ARG A 28 -28.44 -10.92 -17.92
CA ARG A 28 -27.10 -11.46 -18.18
C ARG A 28 -25.99 -10.40 -18.10
N ASP A 29 -26.36 -9.17 -18.31
CA ASP A 29 -25.47 -8.00 -18.28
C ASP A 29 -25.46 -7.35 -16.88
N ASN A 30 -26.05 -8.05 -15.89
CA ASN A 30 -26.13 -7.66 -14.49
C ASN A 30 -26.89 -6.34 -14.26
N LYS A 31 -27.87 -6.06 -15.10
CA LYS A 31 -28.82 -4.95 -14.95
C LYS A 31 -30.11 -5.42 -14.34
N ILE A 32 -30.76 -4.57 -13.56
CA ILE A 32 -32.07 -4.86 -12.99
C ILE A 32 -33.08 -4.98 -14.13
N PHE A 33 -33.74 -6.10 -14.21
CA PHE A 33 -34.77 -6.39 -15.19
C PHE A 33 -36.17 -6.19 -14.60
N GLU A 34 -36.34 -6.53 -13.32
CA GLU A 34 -37.63 -6.45 -12.63
C GLU A 34 -37.41 -6.46 -11.12
N VAL A 35 -38.28 -5.75 -10.40
CA VAL A 35 -38.31 -5.72 -8.92
C VAL A 35 -39.70 -6.14 -8.45
N GLU A 36 -39.81 -7.19 -7.65
CA GLU A 36 -41.05 -7.66 -7.05
C GLU A 36 -41.05 -7.52 -5.54
N ILE A 37 -42.20 -7.21 -4.97
CA ILE A 37 -42.42 -7.19 -3.51
C ILE A 37 -42.77 -8.58 -3.04
N CYS A 38 -42.02 -9.14 -2.10
CA CYS A 38 -42.29 -10.43 -1.48
C CYS A 38 -43.45 -10.34 -0.50
N GLU A 39 -43.92 -11.53 -0.01
CA GLU A 39 -44.90 -11.58 1.09
C GLU A 39 -44.43 -10.76 2.29
N ASN A 40 -45.30 -9.86 2.76
CA ASN A 40 -45.02 -8.95 3.85
C ASN A 40 -46.32 -8.63 4.64
N ARG A 41 -46.16 -7.92 5.75
CA ARG A 41 -47.28 -7.47 6.60
C ARG A 41 -47.55 -5.97 6.49
N GLU A 42 -47.02 -5.33 5.43
CA GLU A 42 -47.26 -3.91 5.18
C GLU A 42 -48.72 -3.63 4.80
N SER A 43 -49.17 -2.43 5.00
CA SER A 43 -50.53 -1.98 4.69
C SER A 43 -50.83 -2.10 3.19
N ARG A 44 -51.71 -2.98 2.78
CA ARG A 44 -52.06 -3.25 1.38
C ARG A 44 -52.42 -1.98 0.59
N GLY A 45 -53.09 -1.03 1.25
CA GLY A 45 -53.47 0.22 0.61
C GLY A 45 -52.27 1.09 0.19
N TYR A 46 -51.19 1.09 0.99
CA TYR A 46 -49.96 1.81 0.68
C TYR A 46 -49.12 1.07 -0.35
N LEU A 47 -49.02 -0.27 -0.23
CA LEU A 47 -48.33 -1.08 -1.24
C LEU A 47 -48.97 -0.95 -2.62
N ASN A 48 -50.29 -1.05 -2.72
CA ASN A 48 -51.00 -0.91 -3.99
C ASN A 48 -50.77 0.47 -4.64
N LYS A 49 -50.66 1.52 -3.84
CA LYS A 49 -50.33 2.85 -4.37
C LYS A 49 -48.92 2.91 -4.94
N VAL A 50 -47.94 2.31 -4.26
CA VAL A 50 -46.54 2.25 -4.75
C VAL A 50 -46.47 1.44 -6.04
N VAL A 51 -47.08 0.26 -6.08
CA VAL A 51 -47.08 -0.59 -7.28
C VAL A 51 -47.79 0.09 -8.46
N ASN A 52 -49.00 0.63 -8.22
CA ASN A 52 -49.76 1.31 -9.28
C ASN A 52 -49.14 2.60 -9.79
N SER A 53 -48.22 3.21 -9.05
CA SER A 53 -47.49 4.41 -9.50
C SER A 53 -46.33 4.10 -10.44
N GLY A 54 -46.01 2.80 -10.72
CA GLY A 54 -44.83 2.41 -11.49
C GLY A 54 -43.51 2.69 -10.75
N TYR A 55 -43.58 2.84 -9.40
CA TYR A 55 -42.41 3.19 -8.60
C TYR A 55 -41.29 2.13 -8.69
N LEU A 56 -41.65 0.85 -8.81
CA LEU A 56 -40.66 -0.23 -8.90
C LEU A 56 -39.92 -0.26 -10.23
N ASP A 57 -40.54 0.21 -11.31
CA ASP A 57 -39.95 0.22 -12.64
C ASP A 57 -38.84 1.26 -12.81
N LEU A 58 -38.71 2.19 -11.82
CA LEU A 58 -37.69 3.26 -11.87
C LEU A 58 -36.26 2.75 -11.74
N TRP A 59 -36.06 1.52 -11.31
CA TRP A 59 -34.74 0.88 -11.25
C TRP A 59 -34.43 -0.04 -12.43
N ASP A 60 -35.36 -0.22 -13.36
CA ASP A 60 -35.16 -1.07 -14.52
C ASP A 60 -34.03 -0.57 -15.40
N GLY A 61 -33.18 -1.49 -15.86
CA GLY A 61 -32.01 -1.19 -16.69
C GLY A 61 -30.79 -0.64 -15.95
N LEU A 62 -30.90 -0.34 -14.66
CA LEU A 62 -29.79 0.13 -13.85
C LEU A 62 -28.84 -1.02 -13.44
N THR A 63 -27.55 -0.73 -13.41
CA THR A 63 -26.57 -1.62 -12.82
C THR A 63 -26.63 -1.54 -11.27
N PRO A 64 -26.16 -2.56 -10.51
CA PRO A 64 -26.14 -2.52 -9.05
C PRO A 64 -25.45 -1.27 -8.49
N LYS A 65 -24.41 -0.79 -9.16
CA LYS A 65 -23.68 0.42 -8.75
C LYS A 65 -24.48 1.71 -8.96
N GLU A 66 -25.20 1.80 -10.04
CA GLU A 66 -26.10 2.93 -10.32
C GLU A 66 -27.29 2.91 -9.38
N ALA A 67 -27.96 1.76 -9.24
CA ALA A 67 -29.10 1.56 -8.36
C ALA A 67 -28.79 1.83 -6.87
N ALA A 68 -27.55 1.52 -6.43
CA ALA A 68 -27.11 1.80 -5.07
C ALA A 68 -27.07 3.30 -4.71
N ASN A 69 -26.98 4.18 -5.71
CA ASN A 69 -26.93 5.64 -5.54
C ASN A 69 -28.12 6.34 -6.21
N HIS A 70 -29.11 5.59 -6.67
CA HIS A 70 -30.28 6.14 -7.35
C HIS A 70 -31.28 6.62 -6.29
N ASN A 71 -31.50 7.93 -6.26
CA ASN A 71 -32.48 8.55 -5.37
C ASN A 71 -33.76 8.82 -6.16
N VAL A 72 -34.89 8.42 -5.60
CA VAL A 72 -36.19 8.57 -6.21
C VAL A 72 -37.13 9.32 -5.27
N ASP A 73 -37.91 10.23 -5.82
CA ASP A 73 -38.90 10.94 -5.02
C ASP A 73 -39.98 9.98 -4.46
N ALA A 74 -40.24 10.13 -3.16
CA ALA A 74 -41.22 9.29 -2.49
C ALA A 74 -42.63 9.46 -3.05
N VAL A 75 -43.43 8.40 -3.10
CA VAL A 75 -44.81 8.44 -3.58
C VAL A 75 -45.70 9.16 -2.57
N SER A 76 -46.39 10.18 -3.02
CA SER A 76 -47.31 11.01 -2.18
C SER A 76 -48.37 10.14 -1.51
N GLY A 77 -48.50 10.27 -0.18
CA GLY A 77 -49.48 9.55 0.64
C GLY A 77 -49.09 8.10 1.00
N CYS A 78 -47.89 7.65 0.61
CA CYS A 78 -47.26 6.40 1.07
C CYS A 78 -45.73 6.56 1.22
N THR A 79 -45.30 7.73 1.67
CA THR A 79 -43.89 8.11 1.76
C THR A 79 -43.02 7.11 2.57
N PHE A 80 -43.52 6.68 3.74
CA PHE A 80 -42.77 5.74 4.57
C PHE A 80 -42.51 4.40 3.85
N THR A 81 -43.51 3.88 3.17
CA THR A 81 -43.41 2.60 2.45
C THR A 81 -42.52 2.74 1.20
N SER A 82 -42.61 3.82 0.44
CA SER A 82 -41.77 4.05 -0.74
C SER A 82 -40.32 4.28 -0.39
N VAL A 83 -40.03 5.07 0.66
CA VAL A 83 -38.67 5.29 1.17
C VAL A 83 -38.06 4.01 1.71
N ALA A 84 -38.84 3.17 2.40
CA ALA A 84 -38.34 1.88 2.88
C ALA A 84 -37.98 0.92 1.74
N ILE A 85 -38.76 0.92 0.67
CA ILE A 85 -38.47 0.14 -0.56
C ILE A 85 -37.16 0.62 -1.19
N GLU A 86 -37.00 1.94 -1.36
CA GLU A 86 -35.80 2.56 -1.88
C GLU A 86 -34.54 2.18 -1.06
N GLN A 87 -34.60 2.40 0.25
CA GLN A 87 -33.49 2.08 1.15
C GLN A 87 -33.11 0.59 1.14
N SER A 88 -34.14 -0.30 1.16
CA SER A 88 -33.93 -1.73 1.10
C SER A 88 -33.22 -2.15 -0.20
N LEU A 89 -33.61 -1.57 -1.32
CA LEU A 89 -33.00 -1.80 -2.62
C LEU A 89 -31.58 -1.26 -2.67
N GLN A 90 -31.37 -0.01 -2.21
CA GLN A 90 -30.03 0.61 -2.18
C GLN A 90 -29.05 -0.20 -1.32
N ILE A 91 -29.44 -0.64 -0.12
CA ILE A 91 -28.59 -1.45 0.76
C ILE A 91 -28.19 -2.74 0.03
N ARG A 92 -29.13 -3.44 -0.58
CA ARG A 92 -28.85 -4.68 -1.29
C ARG A 92 -27.95 -4.48 -2.51
N MET A 93 -28.17 -3.42 -3.28
CA MET A 93 -27.36 -3.08 -4.44
C MET A 93 -25.94 -2.65 -4.05
N GLN A 94 -25.77 -1.94 -2.92
CA GLN A 94 -24.46 -1.64 -2.37
C GLN A 94 -23.66 -2.92 -2.02
N GLU A 95 -24.29 -3.88 -1.36
CA GLU A 95 -23.65 -5.16 -1.03
C GLU A 95 -23.26 -5.96 -2.29
N LEU A 96 -24.13 -6.00 -3.30
CA LEU A 96 -23.82 -6.63 -4.59
C LEU A 96 -22.68 -5.92 -5.31
N SER A 97 -22.67 -4.60 -5.35
CA SER A 97 -21.60 -3.83 -5.99
C SER A 97 -20.26 -4.03 -5.30
N LYS A 98 -20.24 -4.22 -3.97
CA LYS A 98 -19.04 -4.58 -3.23
C LYS A 98 -18.56 -6.00 -3.59
N GLN A 99 -19.48 -6.98 -3.66
CA GLN A 99 -19.15 -8.36 -4.04
C GLN A 99 -18.60 -8.43 -5.48
N GLU A 100 -19.15 -7.67 -6.41
CA GLU A 100 -18.65 -7.60 -7.78
C GLU A 100 -17.28 -6.94 -7.89
N SER A 101 -17.02 -5.92 -7.10
CA SER A 101 -15.70 -5.28 -7.05
C SER A 101 -14.61 -6.24 -6.54
N VAL A 102 -14.98 -7.21 -5.71
CA VAL A 102 -14.08 -8.27 -5.22
C VAL A 102 -13.87 -9.36 -6.29
N PHE A 103 -14.88 -9.63 -7.12
CA PHE A 103 -14.80 -10.69 -8.15
C PHE A 103 -14.27 -10.19 -9.50
N ASN A 104 -14.41 -8.92 -9.81
CA ASN A 104 -13.68 -8.30 -10.92
C ASN A 104 -12.20 -8.31 -10.55
N LEU A 105 -11.46 -9.33 -11.01
CA LEU A 105 -10.03 -9.41 -10.94
C LEU A 105 -9.48 -8.11 -11.56
N ASP A 106 -9.12 -7.16 -10.70
CA ASP A 106 -8.56 -5.89 -11.15
C ASP A 106 -7.25 -6.21 -11.86
N TRP A 107 -7.32 -6.28 -13.19
CA TRP A 107 -6.18 -6.61 -14.05
C TRP A 107 -4.97 -5.71 -13.75
N LYS A 108 -5.24 -4.47 -13.33
CA LYS A 108 -4.20 -3.54 -12.91
C LYS A 108 -3.54 -3.99 -11.60
N LEU A 109 -4.34 -4.49 -10.65
CA LEU A 109 -3.84 -5.04 -9.39
C LEU A 109 -2.98 -6.29 -9.65
N LEU A 110 -3.47 -7.21 -10.49
CA LEU A 110 -2.74 -8.43 -10.84
C LEU A 110 -1.41 -8.13 -11.54
N ALA A 111 -1.42 -7.25 -12.54
CA ALA A 111 -0.21 -6.82 -13.24
C ALA A 111 0.81 -6.19 -12.29
N ARG A 112 0.33 -5.35 -11.36
CA ARG A 112 1.15 -4.73 -10.31
C ARG A 112 1.80 -5.78 -9.41
N GLN A 113 1.05 -6.77 -8.95
CA GLN A 113 1.58 -7.86 -8.11
C GLN A 113 2.61 -8.70 -8.87
N ILE A 114 2.33 -9.08 -10.12
CA ILE A 114 3.26 -9.85 -10.96
C ILE A 114 4.58 -9.10 -11.13
N CYS A 115 4.55 -7.79 -11.42
CA CYS A 115 5.79 -7.01 -11.56
C CYS A 115 6.61 -6.96 -10.27
N ILE A 116 5.98 -6.83 -9.10
CA ILE A 116 6.67 -6.89 -7.81
C ILE A 116 7.34 -8.26 -7.63
N PHE A 117 6.65 -9.36 -7.94
CA PHE A 117 7.21 -10.71 -7.87
C PHE A 117 8.42 -10.90 -8.80
N VAL A 118 8.30 -10.45 -10.05
CA VAL A 118 9.39 -10.55 -11.04
C VAL A 118 10.64 -9.81 -10.55
N VAL A 119 10.49 -8.59 -10.05
CA VAL A 119 11.63 -7.81 -9.52
C VAL A 119 12.22 -8.48 -8.29
N THR A 120 11.39 -9.04 -7.41
CA THR A 120 11.84 -9.74 -6.19
C THR A 120 12.61 -11.02 -6.55
N ILE A 121 12.13 -11.80 -7.51
CA ILE A 121 12.82 -13.00 -8.00
C ILE A 121 14.16 -12.62 -8.64
N LEU A 122 14.18 -11.58 -9.50
CA LEU A 122 15.41 -11.11 -10.14
C LEU A 122 16.44 -10.64 -9.10
N ALA A 123 16.02 -9.94 -8.05
CA ALA A 123 16.86 -9.50 -6.95
C ALA A 123 17.43 -10.69 -6.17
N THR A 124 16.62 -11.73 -5.95
CA THR A 124 17.03 -12.96 -5.26
C THR A 124 18.05 -13.73 -6.08
N ILE A 125 17.84 -13.88 -7.39
CA ILE A 125 18.82 -14.49 -8.31
C ILE A 125 20.14 -13.71 -8.29
N CYS A 126 20.05 -12.37 -8.38
CA CYS A 126 21.23 -11.50 -8.36
C CYS A 126 22.00 -11.60 -7.03
N PHE A 127 21.30 -11.77 -5.91
CA PHE A 127 21.91 -11.96 -4.60
C PHE A 127 22.72 -13.24 -4.49
N PHE A 128 22.25 -14.34 -5.07
CA PHE A 128 22.94 -15.63 -5.05
C PHE A 128 24.06 -15.74 -6.11
N THR A 129 23.84 -15.21 -7.31
CA THR A 129 24.79 -15.37 -8.43
C THR A 129 26.03 -14.49 -8.34
N LYS A 130 25.97 -13.34 -7.64
CA LYS A 130 27.09 -12.39 -7.37
C LYS A 130 28.01 -12.01 -8.55
N LYS A 131 27.89 -12.61 -9.72
CA LYS A 131 28.90 -12.55 -10.81
C LYS A 131 28.79 -11.33 -11.71
N SER A 132 27.61 -10.68 -11.82
CA SER A 132 27.41 -9.62 -12.80
C SER A 132 27.09 -8.28 -12.15
N LYS A 133 28.00 -7.31 -12.28
CA LYS A 133 27.75 -5.91 -11.88
C LYS A 133 26.60 -5.31 -12.68
N THR A 134 26.50 -5.65 -13.95
CA THR A 134 25.45 -5.17 -14.86
C THR A 134 24.06 -5.65 -14.41
N LEU A 135 23.92 -6.95 -14.08
CA LEU A 135 22.65 -7.51 -13.58
C LEU A 135 22.21 -6.80 -12.31
N ARG A 136 23.12 -6.52 -11.39
CA ARG A 136 22.82 -5.78 -10.16
C ARG A 136 22.33 -4.34 -10.46
N ILE A 137 22.95 -3.64 -11.40
CA ILE A 137 22.52 -2.30 -11.79
C ILE A 137 21.12 -2.33 -12.41
N ILE A 138 20.84 -3.29 -13.29
CA ILE A 138 19.52 -3.48 -13.89
C ILE A 138 18.48 -3.76 -12.79
N THR A 139 18.77 -4.65 -11.85
CA THR A 139 17.87 -4.96 -10.74
C THR A 139 17.57 -3.73 -9.88
N LEU A 140 18.58 -2.90 -9.59
CA LEU A 140 18.40 -1.65 -8.83
C LEU A 140 17.55 -0.63 -9.60
N LEU A 141 17.74 -0.49 -10.92
CA LEU A 141 16.91 0.37 -11.77
C LEU A 141 15.47 -0.10 -11.81
N LEU A 142 15.26 -1.42 -12.00
CA LEU A 142 13.91 -2.01 -11.97
C LEU A 142 13.25 -1.86 -10.61
N SER A 143 13.98 -2.05 -9.51
CA SER A 143 13.42 -1.86 -8.18
C SER A 143 13.01 -0.41 -7.94
N MET A 144 13.79 0.56 -8.39
CA MET A 144 13.46 1.97 -8.29
C MET A 144 12.23 2.33 -9.14
N ALA A 145 12.13 1.83 -10.37
CA ALA A 145 11.01 2.09 -11.26
C ALA A 145 9.73 1.41 -10.77
N VAL A 146 9.78 0.11 -10.45
CA VAL A 146 8.60 -0.70 -10.09
C VAL A 146 8.23 -0.48 -8.63
N LEU A 147 9.13 -0.76 -7.68
CA LEU A 147 8.84 -0.68 -6.24
C LEU A 147 8.79 0.76 -5.73
N GLY A 148 9.58 1.68 -6.31
CA GLY A 148 9.55 3.09 -5.96
C GLY A 148 8.38 3.81 -6.61
N PHE A 149 8.50 4.13 -7.90
CA PHE A 149 7.58 5.04 -8.58
C PHE A 149 6.22 4.44 -8.95
N TRP A 150 6.16 3.18 -9.39
CA TRP A 150 4.90 2.60 -9.89
C TRP A 150 4.04 2.04 -8.77
N THR A 151 4.62 1.18 -7.92
CA THR A 151 3.82 0.45 -6.91
C THR A 151 3.87 1.04 -5.52
N ASN A 152 4.85 1.92 -5.26
CA ASN A 152 5.14 2.49 -3.94
C ASN A 152 5.22 1.43 -2.82
N SER A 153 5.78 0.26 -3.16
CA SER A 153 5.83 -0.91 -2.30
C SER A 153 7.17 -0.97 -1.56
N LEU A 154 7.29 -0.17 -0.52
CA LEU A 154 8.51 0.02 0.26
C LEU A 154 8.38 -0.59 1.65
N LEU A 155 9.43 -1.28 2.11
CA LEU A 155 9.52 -1.65 3.53
C LEU A 155 9.93 -0.43 4.34
N SER A 156 9.01 0.05 5.16
CA SER A 156 9.18 1.19 6.06
C SER A 156 8.72 0.82 7.47
N LEU A 157 9.12 1.58 8.48
CA LEU A 157 8.54 1.42 9.82
C LEU A 157 7.06 1.79 9.84
N ALA A 158 6.65 2.77 9.04
CA ALA A 158 5.25 3.14 8.88
C ALA A 158 4.41 1.95 8.38
N LEU A 159 4.94 1.14 7.46
CA LEU A 159 4.28 -0.08 6.98
C LEU A 159 4.12 -1.12 8.08
N PHE A 160 5.18 -1.39 8.85
CA PHE A 160 5.11 -2.35 9.97
C PHE A 160 4.12 -1.88 11.04
N TYR A 161 4.11 -0.59 11.35
CA TYR A 161 3.13 0.00 12.24
C TYR A 161 1.69 -0.20 11.74
N ASN A 162 1.46 0.10 10.46
CA ASN A 162 0.14 -0.09 9.84
C ASN A 162 -0.32 -1.56 9.88
N TRP A 163 0.60 -2.52 9.71
CA TRP A 163 0.28 -3.95 9.82
C TRP A 163 -0.11 -4.37 11.24
N ILE A 164 0.52 -3.77 12.25
CA ILE A 164 0.22 -4.06 13.66
C ILE A 164 -1.13 -3.46 14.06
N THR A 165 -1.44 -2.25 13.60
CA THR A 165 -2.65 -1.52 14.01
C THR A 165 -3.90 -1.92 13.22
N ASN A 166 -3.78 -2.07 11.90
CA ASN A 166 -4.92 -2.28 10.99
C ASN A 166 -5.01 -3.72 10.45
N GLY A 167 -4.04 -4.57 10.82
CA GLY A 167 -3.93 -5.92 10.27
C GLY A 167 -3.36 -5.97 8.85
N ILE A 168 -3.22 -7.19 8.33
CA ILE A 168 -2.62 -7.46 7.01
C ILE A 168 -3.71 -7.90 6.04
N SER A 169 -3.97 -7.12 5.02
CA SER A 169 -4.82 -7.52 3.89
C SER A 169 -4.02 -8.44 2.96
N LEU A 170 -4.15 -9.77 3.15
CA LEU A 170 -3.36 -10.76 2.40
C LEU A 170 -3.53 -10.65 0.89
N ALA A 171 -4.75 -10.38 0.40
CA ALA A 171 -5.02 -10.30 -1.03
C ALA A 171 -4.23 -9.20 -1.74
N ILE A 172 -4.01 -8.07 -1.10
CA ILE A 172 -3.37 -6.89 -1.70
C ILE A 172 -1.88 -6.83 -1.33
N GLN A 173 -1.53 -7.24 -0.10
CA GLN A 173 -0.19 -7.03 0.48
C GLN A 173 0.71 -8.26 0.43
N LEU A 174 0.24 -9.37 -0.17
CA LEU A 174 1.00 -10.62 -0.27
C LEU A 174 2.43 -10.43 -0.81
N PRO A 175 2.67 -9.70 -1.93
CA PRO A 175 4.03 -9.51 -2.43
C PRO A 175 4.93 -8.79 -1.44
N LEU A 176 4.39 -7.79 -0.73
CA LEU A 176 5.11 -7.00 0.25
C LEU A 176 5.49 -7.83 1.49
N LEU A 177 4.59 -8.72 1.91
CA LEU A 177 4.82 -9.68 2.98
C LEU A 177 5.95 -10.65 2.62
N ILE A 178 5.99 -11.13 1.36
CA ILE A 178 7.08 -11.97 0.86
C ILE A 178 8.42 -11.22 0.85
N ILE A 179 8.42 -9.96 0.40
CA ILE A 179 9.62 -9.10 0.46
C ILE A 179 10.09 -8.94 1.90
N ALA A 180 9.17 -8.70 2.85
CA ALA A 180 9.50 -8.57 4.27
C ALA A 180 10.06 -9.88 4.84
N ALA A 181 9.44 -11.02 4.52
CA ALA A 181 9.96 -12.34 4.92
C ALA A 181 11.36 -12.59 4.37
N LEU A 182 11.62 -12.32 3.09
CA LEU A 182 12.94 -12.46 2.49
C LEU A 182 13.95 -11.48 3.10
N ALA A 183 13.53 -10.24 3.40
CA ALA A 183 14.39 -9.24 4.03
C ALA A 183 14.84 -9.64 5.44
N ILE A 184 14.06 -10.46 6.14
CA ILE A 184 14.36 -10.98 7.48
C ILE A 184 15.12 -12.32 7.38
N LEU A 185 14.60 -13.26 6.61
CA LEU A 185 15.15 -14.64 6.58
C LEU A 185 16.50 -14.72 5.88
N LEU A 186 16.69 -14.07 4.72
CA LEU A 186 17.95 -14.15 3.99
C LEU A 186 19.16 -13.64 4.79
N PRO A 187 19.10 -12.50 5.51
CA PRO A 187 20.19 -12.07 6.36
C PRO A 187 20.51 -13.02 7.51
N LEU A 188 19.51 -13.69 8.08
CA LEU A 188 19.71 -14.69 9.13
C LEU A 188 20.57 -15.86 8.65
N PHE A 189 20.39 -16.31 7.39
CA PHE A 189 21.15 -17.42 6.82
C PHE A 189 22.50 -16.99 6.21
N THR A 190 22.54 -15.80 5.55
CA THR A 190 23.69 -15.39 4.72
C THR A 190 24.58 -14.31 5.32
N LYS A 191 24.20 -13.72 6.46
CA LYS A 191 24.87 -12.57 7.12
C LYS A 191 24.97 -11.31 6.22
N LYS A 192 24.22 -11.23 5.11
CA LYS A 192 24.22 -10.09 4.16
C LYS A 192 22.86 -9.45 4.12
N SER A 193 22.81 -8.13 4.08
CA SER A 193 21.57 -7.37 3.95
C SER A 193 21.05 -7.46 2.51
N PHE A 194 20.02 -8.28 2.30
CA PHE A 194 19.39 -8.49 1.00
C PHE A 194 18.61 -7.26 0.56
N TYR A 195 17.62 -6.84 1.34
CA TYR A 195 16.71 -5.76 0.97
C TYR A 195 17.44 -4.44 0.68
N CYS A 196 18.28 -4.00 1.60
CA CYS A 196 18.97 -2.70 1.47
C CYS A 196 19.97 -2.64 0.30
N GLN A 197 20.48 -3.79 -0.17
CA GLN A 197 21.49 -3.85 -1.22
C GLN A 197 20.93 -4.10 -2.62
N TYR A 198 19.75 -4.74 -2.74
CA TYR A 198 19.20 -5.18 -4.02
C TYR A 198 17.78 -4.73 -4.31
N LEU A 199 16.97 -4.42 -3.27
CA LEU A 199 15.54 -4.13 -3.45
C LEU A 199 15.13 -2.72 -3.00
N CYS A 200 15.83 -2.09 -2.05
CA CYS A 200 15.43 -0.78 -1.56
C CYS A 200 15.57 0.31 -2.63
N PRO A 201 14.47 0.94 -3.11
CA PRO A 201 14.52 1.97 -4.15
C PRO A 201 15.32 3.20 -3.73
N PHE A 202 15.19 3.63 -2.47
CA PHE A 202 15.95 4.78 -1.97
C PHE A 202 17.45 4.48 -1.84
N GLY A 203 17.78 3.23 -1.45
CA GLY A 203 19.16 2.75 -1.46
C GLY A 203 19.75 2.72 -2.87
N ALA A 204 18.95 2.33 -3.87
CA ALA A 204 19.33 2.39 -5.29
C ALA A 204 19.59 3.82 -5.75
N ALA A 205 18.66 4.76 -5.46
CA ALA A 205 18.81 6.17 -5.81
C ALA A 205 20.10 6.76 -5.25
N GLN A 206 20.42 6.52 -3.97
CA GLN A 206 21.67 6.97 -3.36
C GLN A 206 22.92 6.37 -4.03
N GLU A 207 22.86 5.09 -4.46
CA GLU A 207 23.99 4.45 -5.15
C GLU A 207 24.22 5.05 -6.54
N PHE A 208 23.16 5.34 -7.29
CA PHE A 208 23.25 5.99 -8.59
C PHE A 208 23.84 7.40 -8.49
N VAL A 209 23.31 8.21 -7.58
CA VAL A 209 23.82 9.58 -7.35
C VAL A 209 25.28 9.55 -6.89
N GLY A 210 25.64 8.64 -5.97
CA GLY A 210 27.05 8.46 -5.54
C GLY A 210 27.98 7.95 -6.64
N GLY A 211 27.46 7.18 -7.61
CA GLY A 211 28.20 6.67 -8.76
C GLY A 211 28.67 7.75 -9.73
N ILE A 212 27.98 8.88 -9.80
CA ILE A 212 28.34 10.02 -10.65
C ILE A 212 29.74 10.53 -10.29
N ARG A 213 30.08 10.59 -9.01
CA ARG A 213 31.39 11.04 -8.54
C ARG A 213 32.54 10.10 -8.92
N LEU A 214 32.28 8.77 -8.87
CA LEU A 214 33.30 7.78 -9.22
C LEU A 214 33.67 7.86 -10.70
N ASN A 215 32.71 8.08 -11.58
CA ASN A 215 32.94 8.27 -13.00
C ASN A 215 33.64 9.62 -13.31
N ALA A 216 33.36 10.66 -12.54
CA ALA A 216 34.03 11.96 -12.68
C ALA A 216 35.50 11.91 -12.22
N LYS A 217 35.84 11.08 -11.21
CA LYS A 217 37.24 10.90 -10.75
C LYS A 217 38.04 9.91 -11.61
N GLY A 218 37.42 9.03 -12.34
CA GLY A 218 38.08 8.05 -13.21
C GLY A 218 38.81 8.64 -14.42
N LYS A 219 38.69 9.94 -14.67
CA LYS A 219 39.38 10.64 -15.76
C LYS A 219 40.59 11.54 -15.34
N LYS A 220 40.86 11.70 -14.05
CA LYS A 220 42.04 12.46 -13.56
C LYS A 220 42.52 11.90 -12.21
N SER A 221 43.56 11.18 -12.22
CA SER A 221 44.77 11.21 -11.37
C SER A 221 45.32 9.80 -11.06
N SER A 222 46.19 9.36 -11.93
CA SER A 222 47.46 8.76 -11.53
C SER A 222 48.35 9.91 -11.09
N ALA A 223 48.76 9.92 -9.86
CA ALA A 223 49.83 10.63 -9.18
C ALA A 223 49.33 11.43 -7.96
N LEU A 224 49.79 10.99 -6.91
CA LEU A 224 50.32 11.57 -5.69
C LEU A 224 49.74 10.98 -4.42
N SER A 225 50.46 10.04 -3.86
CA SER A 225 50.29 9.52 -2.51
C SER A 225 50.72 10.59 -1.48
N PRO A 226 49.88 10.89 -0.48
CA PRO A 226 50.35 11.45 0.76
C PRO A 226 50.22 10.41 1.87
N GLN A 227 51.32 9.77 2.16
CA GLN A 227 51.46 8.82 3.29
C GLN A 227 51.49 9.49 4.67
N LEU A 228 51.24 10.80 4.79
CA LEU A 228 51.45 11.51 6.05
C LEU A 228 50.19 11.95 6.82
N SER A 229 48.95 11.59 6.34
CA SER A 229 47.72 11.95 7.05
C SER A 229 46.90 10.76 7.61
N VAL A 230 47.52 9.58 7.67
CA VAL A 230 46.78 8.34 7.94
C VAL A 230 46.54 8.08 9.44
N LEU A 231 47.38 8.55 10.33
CA LEU A 231 47.33 8.19 11.76
C LEU A 231 46.31 8.97 12.59
N SER A 232 46.03 10.24 12.28
CA SER A 232 45.01 11.03 13.02
C SER A 232 43.59 10.84 12.49
N SER A 233 43.45 10.41 11.22
CA SER A 233 42.16 10.23 10.54
C SER A 233 41.45 8.93 10.88
N GLN A 234 42.15 7.86 11.32
CA GLN A 234 41.52 6.59 11.62
C GLN A 234 40.77 6.61 12.98
N SER A 235 41.34 7.22 14.00
CA SER A 235 40.68 7.33 15.31
C SER A 235 39.41 8.18 15.23
N MET A 236 39.46 9.31 14.54
CA MET A 236 38.31 10.20 14.38
C MET A 236 37.21 9.58 13.52
N LYS A 237 37.57 8.82 12.47
CA LYS A 237 36.59 8.08 11.65
C LYS A 237 35.90 6.97 12.43
N SER A 238 36.61 6.26 13.32
CA SER A 238 36.01 5.22 14.14
C SER A 238 35.05 5.80 15.19
N ILE A 239 35.40 6.94 15.80
CA ILE A 239 34.55 7.65 16.76
C ILE A 239 33.27 8.14 16.08
N ILE A 240 33.39 8.78 14.92
CA ILE A 240 32.25 9.25 14.14
C ILE A 240 31.35 8.08 13.72
N PHE A 241 31.95 7.00 13.23
CA PHE A 241 31.19 5.80 12.85
C PHE A 241 30.44 5.17 14.01
N ASN A 242 31.08 5.04 15.18
CA ASN A 242 30.46 4.53 16.39
C ASN A 242 29.35 5.45 16.90
N PHE A 243 29.55 6.78 16.84
CA PHE A 243 28.53 7.75 17.20
C PHE A 243 27.25 7.57 16.35
N PHE A 244 27.39 7.50 15.01
CA PHE A 244 26.25 7.28 14.13
C PHE A 244 25.63 5.88 14.29
N ALA A 245 26.41 4.85 14.62
CA ALA A 245 25.90 3.53 14.91
C ALA A 245 25.03 3.51 16.19
N VAL A 246 25.40 4.28 17.19
CA VAL A 246 24.57 4.47 18.40
C VAL A 246 23.36 5.33 18.09
N LEU A 247 23.54 6.45 17.40
CA LEU A 247 22.46 7.39 17.05
C LEU A 247 21.30 6.69 16.32
N ARG A 248 21.59 5.87 15.30
CA ARG A 248 20.52 5.15 14.55
C ARG A 248 19.78 4.12 15.41
N LYS A 249 20.45 3.50 16.40
CA LYS A 249 19.80 2.60 17.37
C LYS A 249 18.89 3.37 18.31
N VAL A 250 19.34 4.54 18.77
CA VAL A 250 18.53 5.43 19.60
C VAL A 250 17.31 5.91 18.84
N ILE A 251 17.45 6.33 17.58
CA ILE A 251 16.34 6.72 16.72
C ILE A 251 15.33 5.56 16.58
N LEU A 252 15.80 4.35 16.29
CA LEU A 252 14.91 3.17 16.19
C LEU A 252 14.19 2.92 17.51
N LEU A 253 14.90 2.93 18.64
CA LEU A 253 14.31 2.70 19.97
C LEU A 253 13.27 3.76 20.30
N THR A 254 13.57 5.04 20.06
CA THR A 254 12.63 6.14 20.28
C THR A 254 11.37 5.98 19.45
N LEU A 255 11.51 5.63 18.16
CA LEU A 255 10.35 5.40 17.29
C LEU A 255 9.52 4.19 17.76
N LEU A 256 10.16 3.10 18.20
CA LEU A 256 9.45 1.94 18.74
C LEU A 256 8.70 2.27 20.04
N ILE A 257 9.29 3.09 20.92
CA ILE A 257 8.63 3.55 22.16
C ILE A 257 7.41 4.41 21.82
N ILE A 258 7.54 5.35 20.87
CA ILE A 258 6.43 6.21 20.44
C ILE A 258 5.29 5.37 19.86
N VAL A 259 5.61 4.37 19.05
CA VAL A 259 4.65 3.41 18.51
C VAL A 259 3.96 2.62 19.62
N ALA A 260 4.73 2.14 20.60
CA ALA A 260 4.19 1.36 21.73
C ALA A 260 3.29 2.20 22.66
N LEU A 261 3.55 3.51 22.79
CA LEU A 261 2.72 4.44 23.54
C LEU A 261 1.43 4.85 22.81
N GLY A 262 1.23 4.41 21.56
CA GLY A 262 0.04 4.73 20.78
C GLY A 262 -0.06 6.21 20.39
N VAL A 263 1.04 6.95 20.44
CA VAL A 263 1.07 8.34 19.97
C VAL A 263 0.88 8.35 18.46
N GLY A 264 -0.20 8.95 17.97
CA GLY A 264 -0.57 9.02 16.56
C GLY A 264 0.37 9.88 15.71
N LEU A 265 1.67 9.55 15.72
CA LEU A 265 2.65 10.18 14.86
C LEU A 265 2.59 9.58 13.45
N ASP A 266 2.50 10.46 12.46
CA ASP A 266 2.66 10.06 11.08
C ASP A 266 4.13 9.73 10.78
N LEU A 267 4.48 8.44 10.93
CA LEU A 267 5.83 7.94 10.70
C LEU A 267 6.32 8.16 9.25
N SER A 268 5.41 8.44 8.33
CA SER A 268 5.76 8.72 6.93
C SER A 268 6.58 10.00 6.78
N VAL A 269 6.42 10.95 7.69
CA VAL A 269 7.16 12.24 7.67
C VAL A 269 8.64 12.05 8.04
N VAL A 270 8.96 11.04 8.85
CA VAL A 270 10.32 10.77 9.33
C VAL A 270 11.17 10.05 8.28
N GLU A 271 10.53 9.35 7.36
CA GLU A 271 11.21 8.56 6.33
C GLU A 271 11.21 9.29 4.98
N PRO A 272 12.31 9.27 4.20
CA PRO A 272 12.39 9.95 2.89
C PRO A 272 11.66 9.18 1.78
N PHE A 273 11.02 8.06 2.08
CA PHE A 273 10.35 7.18 1.13
C PHE A 273 9.15 7.81 0.40
N PRO A 274 8.37 8.72 1.00
CA PRO A 274 7.26 9.38 0.29
C PRO A 274 7.69 10.16 -0.95
N ILE A 275 9.00 10.43 -1.15
CA ILE A 275 9.50 11.06 -2.39
C ILE A 275 9.12 10.28 -3.66
N PHE A 276 8.86 8.98 -3.56
CA PHE A 276 8.42 8.16 -4.68
C PHE A 276 6.91 8.30 -4.98
N ASN A 277 6.13 8.85 -4.04
CA ASN A 277 4.71 9.11 -4.23
C ASN A 277 4.48 10.58 -4.60
N TYR A 278 4.60 10.90 -5.89
CA TYR A 278 4.52 12.28 -6.41
C TYR A 278 3.17 12.96 -6.13
N GLN A 279 2.10 12.22 -5.84
CA GLN A 279 0.76 12.77 -5.59
C GLN A 279 0.58 13.30 -4.16
N SER A 280 1.39 12.83 -3.20
CA SER A 280 1.27 13.19 -1.78
C SER A 280 2.58 13.65 -1.14
N ILE A 281 3.51 14.17 -1.95
CA ILE A 281 4.80 14.65 -1.44
C ILE A 281 4.60 15.95 -0.66
N GLY A 282 4.81 15.90 0.66
CA GLY A 282 4.98 17.11 1.45
C GLY A 282 6.27 17.84 1.09
N PHE A 283 6.21 19.16 0.94
CA PHE A 283 7.39 20.00 0.55
C PHE A 283 8.61 19.75 1.46
N GLY A 284 8.38 19.59 2.78
CA GLY A 284 9.45 19.29 3.73
C GLY A 284 10.14 17.94 3.47
N VAL A 285 9.37 16.88 3.15
CA VAL A 285 9.91 15.55 2.85
C VAL A 285 10.71 15.57 1.54
N ALA A 286 10.25 16.33 0.54
CA ALA A 286 10.98 16.49 -0.71
C ALA A 286 12.35 17.15 -0.51
N ILE A 287 12.42 18.23 0.28
CA ILE A 287 13.68 18.89 0.63
C ILE A 287 14.60 17.94 1.40
N PHE A 288 14.06 17.26 2.41
CA PHE A 288 14.82 16.32 3.26
C PHE A 288 15.44 15.19 2.42
N ALA A 289 14.64 14.55 1.56
CA ALA A 289 15.12 13.50 0.68
C ALA A 289 16.14 14.04 -0.35
N GLY A 290 15.92 15.25 -0.89
CA GLY A 290 16.84 15.95 -1.79
C GLY A 290 18.19 16.20 -1.14
N VAL A 291 18.23 16.72 0.09
CA VAL A 291 19.47 16.93 0.86
C VAL A 291 20.24 15.61 1.05
N ILE A 292 19.54 14.52 1.38
CA ILE A 292 20.17 13.20 1.53
C ILE A 292 20.75 12.71 0.20
N LEU A 293 20.04 12.89 -0.91
CA LEU A 293 20.54 12.52 -2.24
C LEU A 293 21.77 13.34 -2.64
N VAL A 294 21.79 14.64 -2.38
CA VAL A 294 22.98 15.49 -2.59
C VAL A 294 24.13 15.02 -1.69
N ALA A 295 23.88 14.74 -0.41
CA ALA A 295 24.89 14.19 0.48
C ALA A 295 25.45 12.84 -0.01
N SER A 296 24.67 12.06 -0.78
CA SER A 296 25.12 10.79 -1.37
C SER A 296 26.22 10.94 -2.41
N VAL A 297 26.41 12.14 -2.97
CA VAL A 297 27.57 12.46 -3.83
C VAL A 297 28.87 12.43 -3.02
N PHE A 298 28.83 12.84 -1.77
CA PHE A 298 30.03 12.98 -0.91
C PHE A 298 30.24 11.75 -0.03
N ILE A 299 29.17 11.15 0.49
CA ILE A 299 29.17 10.05 1.44
C ILE A 299 28.42 8.86 0.81
N LYS A 300 29.00 7.68 0.87
CA LYS A 300 28.37 6.48 0.32
C LYS A 300 27.12 6.09 1.13
N ARG A 301 25.92 6.21 0.53
CA ARG A 301 24.61 5.85 1.10
C ARG A 301 24.39 6.44 2.51
N PRO A 302 24.36 7.79 2.66
CA PRO A 302 24.30 8.43 3.98
C PRO A 302 23.04 8.01 4.77
N TRP A 303 21.88 7.97 4.16
CA TRP A 303 20.66 7.53 4.83
C TRP A 303 20.76 6.09 5.34
N CYS A 304 21.09 5.14 4.45
CA CYS A 304 21.14 3.73 4.80
C CYS A 304 22.15 3.38 5.89
N ASN A 305 23.29 4.12 5.94
CA ASN A 305 24.35 3.81 6.87
C ASN A 305 24.21 4.52 8.22
N TYR A 306 23.57 5.71 8.24
CA TYR A 306 23.62 6.58 9.42
C TYR A 306 22.27 6.91 10.05
N LEU A 307 21.17 6.85 9.29
CA LEU A 307 19.87 7.33 9.76
C LEU A 307 18.72 6.34 9.62
N CYS A 308 18.80 5.38 8.68
CA CYS A 308 17.68 4.51 8.33
C CYS A 308 17.24 3.60 9.49
N PRO A 309 16.04 3.79 10.08
CA PRO A 309 15.56 2.97 11.18
C PRO A 309 15.19 1.55 10.71
N THR A 310 14.58 1.41 9.52
CA THR A 310 14.27 0.11 8.91
C THR A 310 15.54 -0.70 8.65
N GLY A 311 16.61 -0.04 8.15
CA GLY A 311 17.91 -0.69 7.96
C GLY A 311 18.54 -1.15 9.28
N THR A 312 18.37 -0.37 10.35
CA THR A 312 18.85 -0.72 11.69
C THR A 312 18.10 -1.90 12.27
N LEU A 313 16.77 -1.95 12.09
CA LEU A 313 15.94 -3.09 12.49
C LEU A 313 16.41 -4.39 11.83
N LEU A 314 16.57 -4.39 10.51
CA LEU A 314 17.05 -5.55 9.76
C LEU A 314 18.49 -5.96 10.14
N GLU A 315 19.35 -4.99 10.48
CA GLU A 315 20.69 -5.26 10.96
C GLU A 315 20.69 -5.86 12.36
N SER A 316 19.83 -5.39 13.25
CA SER A 316 19.66 -5.94 14.59
C SER A 316 19.21 -7.40 14.54
N ILE A 317 18.23 -7.72 13.68
CA ILE A 317 17.78 -9.09 13.44
C ILE A 317 18.94 -9.98 12.93
N ARG A 318 19.73 -9.47 11.98
CA ARG A 318 20.90 -10.19 11.46
C ARG A 318 21.92 -10.51 12.56
N ASN A 319 22.10 -9.60 13.51
CA ASN A 319 23.09 -9.72 14.61
C ASN A 319 22.63 -10.64 15.74
N LEU A 320 21.33 -11.00 15.82
CA LEU A 320 20.80 -11.96 16.81
C LEU A 320 21.43 -13.36 16.70
N ARG A 321 22.03 -13.68 15.56
CA ARG A 321 22.69 -14.98 15.30
C ARG A 321 24.18 -15.00 15.65
N ASN A 322 24.78 -13.89 16.02
CA ASN A 322 26.16 -13.84 16.48
C ASN A 322 26.20 -13.89 17.99
#